data_19e8c5a4d173ba1d2684089b3f2d0950
#
_entry.id   19e8c5a4d173ba1d2684089b3f2d0950
#
_cell.length_a   1.000
_cell.length_b   1.000
_cell.length_c   1.000
_cell.angle_alpha   90.00
_cell.angle_beta   90.00
_cell.angle_gamma   90.00
#
_symmetry.space_group_name_H-M   'P 1'
#
loop_
_entity.id
_entity.type
_entity.pdbx_description
1 polymer ?
#
loop_
_entity_poly.entity_id
_entity_poly.type
_entity_poly.pdbx_seq_one_letter_code
_entity_poly.pdbx_strand_id
1 'polypeptide(L)'
;SGIGYVTSGVKTLSLAEKSGKAAVQPSYDNCINGTYPLSRYLLIYVNKKPGEPLDTLTREFIKFIVSKDGQEIVTKDGYYPIPAKVSAEVLKSIE
;
A
#
# COMPACT_ATOMS: atom_id res chain seq x y z
N SER A 1 2.23 6.70 2.88
CA SER A 1 2.27 7.72 1.81
C SER A 1 3.37 8.73 2.08
N GLY A 2 3.81 9.42 1.04
CA GLY A 2 4.81 10.47 1.17
C GLY A 2 6.27 10.05 1.13
N ILE A 3 6.56 8.76 1.17
CA ILE A 3 7.95 8.29 1.16
C ILE A 3 8.70 8.70 -0.13
N GLY A 4 8.01 8.76 -1.25
CA GLY A 4 8.58 9.17 -2.54
C GLY A 4 8.85 10.67 -2.65
N TYR A 5 8.39 11.46 -1.70
CA TYR A 5 8.64 12.91 -1.67
C TYR A 5 9.88 13.28 -0.84
N VAL A 6 10.60 12.31 -0.34
CA VAL A 6 11.86 12.54 0.39
C VAL A 6 12.92 12.97 -0.62
N THR A 7 13.44 14.17 -0.41
CA THR A 7 14.47 14.77 -1.28
C THR A 7 15.69 15.15 -0.44
N SER A 8 16.73 15.67 -1.09
CA SER A 8 17.95 16.09 -0.40
C SER A 8 17.76 17.19 0.67
N GLY A 9 16.63 17.92 0.59
CA GLY A 9 16.31 18.99 1.55
C GLY A 9 15.56 18.52 2.80
N VAL A 10 15.19 17.26 2.89
CA VAL A 10 14.44 16.69 4.03
C VAL A 10 15.04 15.35 4.42
N LYS A 11 14.78 14.94 5.66
CA LYS A 11 15.10 13.58 6.08
C LYS A 11 13.92 13.00 6.85
N THR A 12 13.79 11.69 6.77
CA THR A 12 12.80 10.97 7.56
C THR A 12 13.30 10.72 8.97
N LEU A 13 12.39 10.64 9.91
CA LEU A 13 12.72 10.32 11.30
C LEU A 13 12.35 8.87 11.58
N SER A 14 13.19 8.20 12.33
CA SER A 14 12.84 6.92 12.93
C SER A 14 11.82 7.16 14.04
N LEU A 15 10.79 6.33 14.10
CA LEU A 15 9.70 6.48 15.05
C LEU A 15 9.56 5.23 15.91
N ALA A 16 9.21 5.46 17.18
CA ALA A 16 8.85 4.39 18.09
C ALA A 16 7.34 4.46 18.36
N GLU A 17 6.72 3.33 18.57
CA GLU A 17 5.29 3.22 18.88
C GLU A 17 4.95 3.96 20.18
N LYS A 18 5.85 3.91 21.14
CA LYS A 18 5.72 4.63 22.42
C LYS A 18 7.09 4.79 23.06
N SER A 19 7.15 5.63 24.09
CA SER A 19 8.37 5.83 24.88
C SER A 19 8.91 4.49 25.43
N GLY A 20 10.21 4.30 25.35
CA GLY A 20 10.88 3.08 25.79
C GLY A 20 10.94 1.96 24.75
N LYS A 21 10.30 2.12 23.61
CA LYS A 21 10.42 1.20 22.47
C LYS A 21 11.53 1.66 21.53
N ALA A 22 12.12 0.73 20.80
CA ALA A 22 13.10 1.06 19.77
C ALA A 22 12.45 1.81 18.62
N ALA A 23 13.09 2.87 18.15
CA ALA A 23 12.65 3.60 16.97
C ALA A 23 13.02 2.84 15.70
N VAL A 24 12.12 2.79 14.72
CA VAL A 24 12.33 2.13 13.43
C VAL A 24 12.28 3.14 12.29
N GLN A 25 13.03 2.86 11.24
CA GLN A 25 13.04 3.69 10.04
C GLN A 25 11.86 3.37 9.13
N PRO A 26 11.40 4.33 8.30
CA PRO A 26 10.32 4.10 7.34
C PRO A 26 10.80 3.36 6.09
N SER A 27 11.44 2.21 6.28
CA SER A 27 11.84 1.34 5.18
C SER A 27 10.63 0.57 4.63
N TYR A 28 10.78 0.01 3.42
CA TYR A 28 9.74 -0.85 2.84
C TYR A 28 9.33 -1.97 3.80
N ASP A 29 10.32 -2.71 4.33
CA ASP A 29 10.03 -3.84 5.21
C ASP A 29 9.31 -3.40 6.49
N ASN A 30 9.75 -2.31 7.11
CA ASN A 30 9.12 -1.80 8.34
C ASN A 30 7.72 -1.26 8.09
N CYS A 31 7.44 -0.71 6.91
CA CYS A 31 6.10 -0.28 6.54
C CYS A 31 5.18 -1.47 6.27
N ILE A 32 5.66 -2.48 5.55
CA ILE A 32 4.86 -3.65 5.17
C ILE A 32 4.54 -4.54 6.37
N ASN A 33 5.50 -4.72 7.29
CA ASN A 33 5.27 -5.53 8.49
C ASN A 33 4.56 -4.78 9.63
N GLY A 34 4.30 -3.49 9.45
CA GLY A 34 3.56 -2.69 10.43
C GLY A 34 4.39 -2.18 11.61
N THR A 35 5.72 -2.37 11.61
CA THR A 35 6.56 -1.90 12.73
C THR A 35 6.80 -0.38 12.69
N TYR A 36 6.72 0.24 11.52
CA TYR A 36 6.76 1.70 11.44
C TYR A 36 5.37 2.26 11.81
N PRO A 37 5.25 3.06 12.89
CA PRO A 37 3.93 3.40 13.46
C PRO A 37 2.98 4.17 12.54
N LEU A 38 3.50 4.91 11.57
CA LEU A 38 2.69 5.74 10.68
C LEU A 38 2.45 5.11 9.31
N SER A 39 2.68 3.81 9.17
CA SER A 39 2.42 3.12 7.90
C SER A 39 0.93 2.79 7.76
N ARG A 40 0.43 2.85 6.52
CA ARG A 40 -0.93 2.45 6.17
C ARG A 40 -1.04 2.13 4.69
N TYR A 41 -2.09 1.42 4.33
CA TYR A 41 -2.43 1.22 2.93
C TYR A 41 -3.12 2.47 2.36
N LEU A 42 -2.92 2.70 1.08
CA LEU A 42 -3.81 3.56 0.30
C LEU A 42 -5.05 2.74 -0.04
N LEU A 43 -6.22 3.28 0.26
CA LEU A 43 -7.48 2.56 0.13
C LEU A 43 -8.27 3.04 -1.07
N ILE A 44 -8.87 2.11 -1.79
CA ILE A 44 -9.81 2.39 -2.87
C ILE A 44 -11.16 1.84 -2.45
N TYR A 45 -12.18 2.68 -2.44
CA TYR A 45 -13.54 2.29 -2.12
C TYR A 45 -14.31 2.03 -3.39
N VAL A 46 -14.99 0.90 -3.46
CA VAL A 46 -15.84 0.53 -4.60
C VAL A 46 -17.24 0.20 -4.11
N ASN A 47 -18.22 0.46 -4.96
CA ASN A 47 -19.60 0.12 -4.67
C ASN A 47 -19.86 -1.31 -5.18
N LYS A 48 -19.94 -2.25 -4.27
CA LYS A 48 -20.20 -3.66 -4.56
C LYS A 48 -21.37 -4.14 -3.73
N LYS A 49 -22.42 -4.61 -4.38
CA LYS A 49 -23.55 -5.20 -3.66
C LYS A 49 -23.15 -6.55 -3.07
N PRO A 50 -23.45 -6.82 -1.78
CA PRO A 50 -23.14 -8.11 -1.17
C PRO A 50 -23.72 -9.28 -1.96
N GLY A 51 -22.89 -10.30 -2.21
CA GLY A 51 -23.28 -11.49 -2.95
C GLY A 51 -23.31 -11.34 -4.47
N GLU A 52 -23.04 -10.14 -5.00
CA GLU A 52 -22.98 -9.89 -6.44
C GLU A 52 -21.57 -9.50 -6.86
N PRO A 53 -21.14 -9.84 -8.10
CA PRO A 53 -19.83 -9.44 -8.59
C PRO A 53 -19.79 -7.94 -8.88
N LEU A 54 -18.58 -7.36 -8.89
CA LEU A 54 -18.37 -6.02 -9.41
C LEU A 54 -18.66 -6.01 -10.92
N ASP A 55 -19.02 -4.83 -11.43
CA ASP A 55 -19.09 -4.64 -12.88
C ASP A 55 -17.71 -4.91 -13.51
N THR A 56 -17.72 -5.32 -14.77
CA THR A 56 -16.51 -5.75 -15.47
C THR A 56 -15.44 -4.68 -15.51
N LEU A 57 -15.81 -3.44 -15.79
CA LEU A 57 -14.85 -2.34 -15.90
C LEU A 57 -14.13 -2.08 -14.57
N THR A 58 -14.90 -1.98 -13.48
CA THR A 58 -14.33 -1.76 -12.14
C THR A 58 -13.43 -2.91 -11.73
N ARG A 59 -13.87 -4.14 -11.97
CA ARG A 59 -13.10 -5.33 -11.63
C ARG A 59 -11.78 -5.38 -12.39
N GLU A 60 -11.80 -5.13 -13.69
CA GLU A 60 -10.59 -5.14 -14.50
C GLU A 60 -9.63 -4.02 -14.13
N PHE A 61 -10.15 -2.85 -13.76
CA PHE A 61 -9.34 -1.74 -13.28
C PHE A 61 -8.61 -2.11 -11.98
N ILE A 62 -9.31 -2.73 -11.02
CA ILE A 62 -8.68 -3.16 -9.76
C ILE A 62 -7.63 -4.26 -10.03
N LYS A 63 -7.93 -5.20 -10.92
CA LYS A 63 -6.94 -6.21 -11.33
C LYS A 63 -5.67 -5.56 -11.88
N PHE A 64 -5.82 -4.54 -12.70
CA PHE A 64 -4.67 -3.80 -13.21
C PHE A 64 -3.88 -3.12 -12.09
N ILE A 65 -4.58 -2.45 -11.15
CA ILE A 65 -3.91 -1.76 -10.04
C ILE A 65 -3.02 -2.70 -9.24
N VAL A 66 -3.51 -3.90 -8.93
CA VAL A 66 -2.75 -4.86 -8.12
C VAL A 66 -1.82 -5.76 -8.94
N SER A 67 -1.81 -5.60 -10.26
CA SER A 67 -0.89 -6.32 -11.14
C SER A 67 0.54 -5.79 -11.00
N LYS A 68 1.49 -6.53 -11.53
CA LYS A 68 2.89 -6.09 -11.57
C LYS A 68 3.03 -4.73 -12.25
N ASP A 69 2.37 -4.54 -13.39
CA ASP A 69 2.45 -3.28 -14.14
C ASP A 69 1.84 -2.13 -13.35
N GLY A 70 0.69 -2.34 -12.71
CA GLY A 70 0.06 -1.34 -11.85
C GLY A 70 0.94 -0.97 -10.66
N GLN A 71 1.57 -1.95 -10.02
CA GLN A 71 2.45 -1.70 -8.89
C GLN A 71 3.77 -1.03 -9.29
N GLU A 72 4.25 -1.23 -10.51
CA GLU A 72 5.36 -0.46 -11.05
C GLU A 72 5.01 1.03 -11.17
N ILE A 73 3.79 1.34 -11.60
CA ILE A 73 3.30 2.72 -11.66
C ILE A 73 3.21 3.32 -10.25
N VAL A 74 2.69 2.58 -9.28
CA VAL A 74 2.64 2.99 -7.88
C VAL A 74 4.03 3.35 -7.36
N THR A 75 5.02 2.52 -7.65
CA THR A 75 6.41 2.76 -7.24
C THR A 75 6.98 4.01 -7.91
N LYS A 76 6.73 4.20 -9.19
CA LYS A 76 7.19 5.39 -9.92
C LYS A 76 6.57 6.67 -9.40
N ASP A 77 5.34 6.60 -8.89
CA ASP A 77 4.64 7.75 -8.32
C ASP A 77 5.05 8.05 -6.87
N GLY A 78 6.00 7.31 -6.33
CA GLY A 78 6.59 7.60 -5.03
C GLY A 78 5.97 6.87 -3.84
N TYR A 79 5.27 5.76 -4.08
CA TYR A 79 4.68 4.94 -3.03
C TYR A 79 5.35 3.57 -2.99
N TYR A 80 5.19 2.86 -1.90
CA TYR A 80 5.64 1.48 -1.82
C TYR A 80 4.63 0.54 -2.48
N PRO A 81 5.08 -0.48 -3.22
CA PRO A 81 4.18 -1.48 -3.79
C PRO A 81 3.67 -2.42 -2.69
N ILE A 82 2.50 -3.01 -2.92
CA ILE A 82 1.96 -4.03 -2.01
C ILE A 82 2.63 -5.38 -2.28
N PRO A 83 2.76 -6.24 -1.26
CA PRO A 83 3.28 -7.60 -1.46
C PRO A 83 2.35 -8.44 -2.34
N ALA A 84 2.91 -9.43 -3.03
CA ALA A 84 2.13 -10.33 -3.88
C ALA A 84 1.01 -11.04 -3.12
N LYS A 85 1.23 -11.35 -1.85
CA LYS A 85 0.20 -11.94 -0.99
C LYS A 85 -1.03 -11.03 -0.85
N VAL A 86 -0.80 -9.74 -0.64
CA VAL A 86 -1.88 -8.75 -0.52
C VAL A 86 -2.60 -8.60 -1.86
N SER A 87 -1.88 -8.57 -2.98
CA SER A 87 -2.48 -8.56 -4.31
C SER A 87 -3.41 -9.75 -4.51
N ALA A 88 -2.97 -10.95 -4.12
CA ALA A 88 -3.79 -12.16 -4.22
C ALA A 88 -5.05 -12.08 -3.36
N GLU A 89 -4.96 -11.53 -2.16
CA GLU A 89 -6.11 -11.33 -1.28
C GLU A 89 -7.13 -10.35 -1.89
N VAL A 90 -6.65 -9.25 -2.46
CA VAL A 90 -7.50 -8.27 -3.15
C VAL A 90 -8.22 -8.94 -4.33
N LEU A 91 -7.51 -9.71 -5.15
CA LEU A 91 -8.10 -10.41 -6.29
C LEU A 91 -9.22 -11.36 -5.86
N LYS A 92 -9.04 -12.07 -4.74
CA LYS A 92 -10.11 -12.90 -4.19
C LYS A 92 -11.33 -12.09 -3.75
N SER A 93 -11.12 -10.92 -3.17
CA SER A 93 -12.21 -10.10 -2.64
C SER A 93 -13.12 -9.51 -3.71
N ILE A 94 -12.64 -9.39 -4.94
CA ILE A 94 -13.39 -8.81 -6.07
C ILE A 94 -13.99 -9.84 -7.02
N GLU A 95 -13.73 -11.11 -6.78
CA GLU A 95 -14.33 -12.21 -7.54
C GLU A 95 -15.80 -12.46 -7.17
#